data_ee88b438192e3437284789e7d277a2cd
#
_entry.id   ee88b438192e3437284789e7d277a2cd
#
_cell.length_a   1.000
_cell.length_b   1.000
_cell.length_c   1.000
_cell.angle_alpha   90.00
_cell.angle_beta   90.00
_cell.angle_gamma   90.00
#
_symmetry.space_group_name_H-M   'P 1'
#
loop_
_entity.id
_entity.type
_entity.pdbx_description
1 polymer ?
#
loop_
_entity_poly.entity_id
_entity_poly.type
_entity_poly.pdbx_seq_one_letter_code
_entity_poly.pdbx_strand_id
1 'polypeptide(L)'
;MSPRHDVAAGGATSDLTIDETLLLHSIGWEPVELVIGCSVVSIAPSTFVMGWNATDSASVSYTRAVASAVERLHAECRQYQAAGVIGVEIEFEVYRNHVSAVMVGTAVRPSSGPNPHGQAFVSDLSTRDFCLLHNAGWSPLGLAFGTAFVQVPRRSVGTTLRQSTENVELTLLTEGMYQASALGMNAQGVVAVHVEEGPLHFARHCIAFTAWGTSIRLTGDAHRYVQPKMVVPLDDRENLFRVDALGGR
;
A
#
# COMPACT_ATOMS: atom_id res chain seq x y z
N MET A 1 36.05 8.70 1.57
CA MET A 1 36.16 8.11 2.92
C MET A 1 35.17 8.88 3.77
N SER A 2 33.93 8.39 3.86
CA SER A 2 32.86 9.02 4.65
C SER A 2 32.94 8.52 6.09
N PRO A 3 32.77 9.37 7.11
CA PRO A 3 32.88 8.93 8.49
C PRO A 3 31.76 7.91 8.77
N ARG A 4 32.14 6.74 9.24
CA ARG A 4 31.22 5.82 9.89
C ARG A 4 30.68 6.54 11.13
N HIS A 5 29.42 6.92 11.10
CA HIS A 5 28.69 7.13 12.35
C HIS A 5 28.58 5.75 13.01
N ASP A 6 29.41 5.55 14.03
CA ASP A 6 29.14 4.52 15.02
C ASP A 6 27.76 4.85 15.60
N VAL A 7 26.76 4.05 15.22
CA VAL A 7 25.45 4.09 15.86
C VAL A 7 25.70 3.61 17.30
N ALA A 8 25.99 4.58 18.16
CA ALA A 8 25.90 4.37 19.60
C ALA A 8 24.54 3.72 19.87
N ALA A 9 24.47 2.83 20.87
CA ALA A 9 23.26 2.18 21.34
C ALA A 9 22.23 3.24 21.81
N GLY A 10 21.70 3.99 20.88
CA GLY A 10 20.57 4.88 20.99
C GLY A 10 19.31 4.03 20.87
N GLY A 11 18.35 4.27 21.74
CA GLY A 11 17.06 3.59 21.67
C GLY A 11 16.47 3.72 20.27
N ALA A 12 15.84 2.65 19.77
CA ALA A 12 15.18 2.65 18.47
C ALA A 12 14.13 3.78 18.43
N THR A 13 14.19 4.61 17.40
CA THR A 13 13.13 5.58 17.12
C THR A 13 12.09 4.87 16.28
N SER A 14 10.85 4.81 16.73
CA SER A 14 9.75 4.20 15.99
C SER A 14 8.47 4.99 16.22
N ASP A 15 7.54 4.88 15.29
CA ASP A 15 6.19 5.42 15.43
C ASP A 15 5.26 4.47 16.20
N LEU A 16 5.80 3.39 16.75
CA LEU A 16 5.04 2.38 17.46
C LEU A 16 4.77 2.81 18.90
N THR A 17 3.57 2.53 19.35
CA THR A 17 3.21 2.60 20.77
C THR A 17 3.94 1.53 21.57
N ILE A 18 3.93 1.69 22.89
CA ILE A 18 4.52 0.69 23.81
C ILE A 18 3.87 -0.68 23.61
N ASP A 19 2.53 -0.71 23.48
CA ASP A 19 1.79 -1.95 23.31
C ASP A 19 2.14 -2.64 21.98
N GLU A 20 2.32 -1.90 20.92
CA GLU A 20 2.75 -2.42 19.61
C GLU A 20 4.17 -2.96 19.66
N THR A 21 5.06 -2.28 20.36
CA THR A 21 6.44 -2.77 20.57
C THR A 21 6.43 -4.10 21.33
N LEU A 22 5.64 -4.20 22.41
CA LEU A 22 5.49 -5.44 23.15
C LEU A 22 4.87 -6.56 22.32
N LEU A 23 3.92 -6.22 21.47
CA LEU A 23 3.29 -7.17 20.53
C LEU A 23 4.30 -7.72 19.53
N LEU A 24 5.15 -6.88 18.94
CA LEU A 24 6.25 -7.32 18.08
C LEU A 24 7.21 -8.27 18.80
N HIS A 25 7.63 -7.90 20.01
CA HIS A 25 8.50 -8.77 20.81
C HIS A 25 7.86 -10.13 21.10
N SER A 26 6.53 -10.19 21.28
CA SER A 26 5.81 -11.44 21.54
C SER A 26 5.90 -12.46 20.41
N ILE A 27 6.16 -12.02 19.19
CA ILE A 27 6.34 -12.87 17.99
C ILE A 27 7.82 -13.00 17.59
N GLY A 28 8.75 -12.50 18.42
CA GLY A 28 10.19 -12.58 18.20
C GLY A 28 10.71 -11.57 17.18
N TRP A 29 10.06 -10.44 17.04
CA TRP A 29 10.48 -9.31 16.20
C TRP A 29 10.76 -8.08 17.06
N GLU A 30 11.57 -7.17 16.56
CA GLU A 30 11.89 -5.92 17.22
C GLU A 30 11.88 -4.73 16.26
N PRO A 31 11.43 -3.55 16.69
CA PRO A 31 11.59 -2.33 15.93
C PRO A 31 13.06 -1.89 15.93
N VAL A 32 13.49 -1.31 14.81
CA VAL A 32 14.89 -0.89 14.63
C VAL A 32 14.98 0.62 14.54
N GLU A 33 14.23 1.24 13.61
CA GLU A 33 14.27 2.67 13.35
C GLU A 33 13.03 3.12 12.58
N LEU A 34 12.65 4.40 12.73
CA LEU A 34 11.73 5.08 11.84
C LEU A 34 12.43 5.36 10.50
N VAL A 35 11.84 4.94 9.40
CA VAL A 35 12.43 5.07 8.07
C VAL A 35 11.52 5.85 7.14
N ILE A 36 12.13 6.62 6.24
CA ILE A 36 11.42 7.51 5.32
C ILE A 36 11.90 7.28 3.90
N GLY A 37 10.97 6.91 3.02
CA GLY A 37 11.19 6.89 1.57
C GLY A 37 10.47 8.06 0.92
N CYS A 38 11.20 8.93 0.23
CA CYS A 38 10.58 10.06 -0.44
C CYS A 38 11.06 10.15 -1.89
N SER A 39 10.18 10.45 -2.82
CA SER A 39 10.54 10.64 -4.22
C SER A 39 9.76 11.80 -4.84
N VAL A 40 10.37 12.44 -5.83
CA VAL A 40 9.73 13.48 -6.62
C VAL A 40 9.96 13.16 -8.09
N VAL A 41 8.88 13.02 -8.85
CA VAL A 41 8.92 12.67 -10.28
C VAL A 41 8.22 13.76 -11.09
N SER A 42 8.87 14.19 -12.17
CA SER A 42 8.26 15.14 -13.10
C SER A 42 7.24 14.44 -13.99
N ILE A 43 6.07 15.05 -14.16
CA ILE A 43 5.06 14.64 -15.12
C ILE A 43 5.40 15.33 -16.44
N ALA A 44 5.56 14.56 -17.53
CA ALA A 44 5.99 15.11 -18.80
C ALA A 44 5.01 16.17 -19.35
N PRO A 45 5.49 17.30 -19.88
CA PRO A 45 4.65 18.41 -20.36
C PRO A 45 3.69 18.00 -21.50
N SER A 46 4.03 17.00 -22.31
CA SER A 46 3.18 16.45 -23.37
C SER A 46 1.85 15.89 -22.84
N THR A 47 1.81 15.59 -21.55
CA THR A 47 0.65 15.13 -20.82
C THR A 47 -0.45 16.20 -20.74
N PHE A 48 -0.09 17.48 -20.84
CA PHE A 48 -1.04 18.59 -20.69
C PHE A 48 -1.70 19.03 -22.01
N VAL A 49 -1.17 18.59 -23.16
CA VAL A 49 -1.55 19.11 -24.48
C VAL A 49 -2.46 18.18 -25.26
N MET A 50 -2.44 16.87 -25.02
CA MET A 50 -3.24 15.88 -25.77
C MET A 50 -3.96 14.91 -24.82
N GLY A 51 -5.27 15.07 -24.70
CA GLY A 51 -6.14 14.48 -23.68
C GLY A 51 -6.02 12.97 -23.41
N TRP A 52 -5.77 12.11 -24.38
CA TRP A 52 -5.73 10.66 -24.18
C TRP A 52 -4.37 10.13 -23.69
N ASN A 53 -3.28 10.77 -24.06
CA ASN A 53 -1.94 10.37 -23.60
C ASN A 53 -1.56 10.97 -22.24
N ALA A 54 -2.38 11.87 -21.72
CA ALA A 54 -2.14 12.56 -20.45
C ALA A 54 -2.32 11.62 -19.25
N THR A 55 -3.32 10.76 -19.29
CA THR A 55 -3.64 9.82 -18.23
C THR A 55 -2.58 8.75 -18.06
N ASP A 56 -2.09 8.19 -19.17
CA ASP A 56 -1.07 7.13 -19.15
C ASP A 56 0.27 7.66 -18.60
N SER A 57 0.68 8.85 -19.01
CA SER A 57 1.89 9.49 -18.50
C SER A 57 1.81 9.81 -17.00
N ALA A 58 0.63 10.23 -16.52
CA ALA A 58 0.41 10.48 -15.10
C ALA A 58 0.50 9.17 -14.32
N SER A 59 -0.15 8.11 -14.78
CA SER A 59 -0.09 6.78 -14.17
C SER A 59 1.36 6.27 -14.04
N VAL A 60 2.13 6.38 -15.13
CA VAL A 60 3.55 6.00 -15.13
C VAL A 60 4.36 6.85 -14.12
N SER A 61 4.07 8.15 -14.02
CA SER A 61 4.79 9.03 -13.08
C SER A 61 4.47 8.70 -11.62
N TYR A 62 3.22 8.39 -11.29
CA TYR A 62 2.83 7.94 -9.94
C TYR A 62 3.47 6.59 -9.60
N THR A 63 3.37 5.61 -10.50
CA THR A 63 4.00 4.30 -10.30
C THR A 63 5.51 4.43 -10.09
N ARG A 64 6.17 5.30 -10.86
CA ARG A 64 7.60 5.57 -10.71
C ARG A 64 7.91 6.27 -9.38
N ALA A 65 7.05 7.20 -8.92
CA ALA A 65 7.23 7.87 -7.64
C ALA A 65 7.17 6.86 -6.49
N VAL A 66 6.16 5.98 -6.49
CA VAL A 66 6.03 4.91 -5.50
C VAL A 66 7.22 3.96 -5.56
N ALA A 67 7.59 3.47 -6.73
CA ALA A 67 8.72 2.54 -6.87
C ALA A 67 10.02 3.15 -6.33
N SER A 68 10.29 4.43 -6.64
CA SER A 68 11.49 5.12 -6.14
C SER A 68 11.44 5.37 -4.63
N ALA A 69 10.29 5.64 -4.04
CA ALA A 69 10.14 5.77 -2.59
C ALA A 69 10.36 4.42 -1.89
N VAL A 70 9.80 3.32 -2.43
CA VAL A 70 10.03 1.96 -1.93
C VAL A 70 11.51 1.57 -2.03
N GLU A 71 12.21 1.90 -3.12
CA GLU A 71 13.65 1.64 -3.25
C GLU A 71 14.47 2.35 -2.16
N ARG A 72 14.06 3.55 -1.76
CA ARG A 72 14.70 4.29 -0.66
C ARG A 72 14.43 3.64 0.69
N LEU A 73 13.20 3.18 0.95
CA LEU A 73 12.91 2.38 2.14
C LEU A 73 13.76 1.10 2.19
N HIS A 74 13.93 0.41 1.06
CA HIS A 74 14.83 -0.75 0.99
C HIS A 74 16.30 -0.36 1.26
N ALA A 75 16.74 0.83 0.84
CA ALA A 75 18.09 1.30 1.14
C ALA A 75 18.28 1.57 2.64
N GLU A 76 17.30 2.19 3.28
CA GLU A 76 17.26 2.37 4.74
C GLU A 76 17.26 1.02 5.48
N CYS A 77 16.42 0.07 5.05
CA CYS A 77 16.43 -1.30 5.62
C CYS A 77 17.82 -1.93 5.58
N ARG A 78 18.53 -1.80 4.45
CA ARG A 78 19.90 -2.33 4.35
C ARG A 78 20.87 -1.64 5.29
N GLN A 79 20.74 -0.32 5.46
CA GLN A 79 21.58 0.45 6.37
C GLN A 79 21.44 0.00 7.82
N TYR A 80 20.19 -0.27 8.25
CA TYR A 80 19.86 -0.69 9.61
C TYR A 80 19.80 -2.21 9.79
N GLN A 81 20.10 -2.99 8.75
CA GLN A 81 20.00 -4.46 8.76
C GLN A 81 18.58 -4.95 9.13
N ALA A 82 17.58 -4.19 8.73
CA ALA A 82 16.18 -4.52 8.93
C ALA A 82 15.71 -5.57 7.93
N ALA A 83 14.73 -6.38 8.33
CA ALA A 83 14.10 -7.39 7.49
C ALA A 83 12.96 -6.80 6.64
N GLY A 84 12.41 -5.68 7.04
CA GLY A 84 11.36 -4.97 6.31
C GLY A 84 10.85 -3.75 7.06
N VAL A 85 9.81 -3.13 6.50
CA VAL A 85 9.11 -1.97 7.05
C VAL A 85 7.64 -2.33 7.23
N ILE A 86 7.07 -1.99 8.38
CA ILE A 86 5.64 -2.13 8.67
C ILE A 86 5.00 -0.77 8.96
N GLY A 87 3.67 -0.72 8.90
CA GLY A 87 2.91 0.49 9.19
C GLY A 87 3.23 1.61 8.19
N VAL A 88 3.47 1.27 6.92
CA VAL A 88 3.84 2.29 5.94
C VAL A 88 2.64 3.15 5.61
N GLU A 89 2.72 4.42 5.96
CA GLU A 89 1.81 5.45 5.51
C GLU A 89 2.34 6.06 4.21
N ILE A 90 1.44 6.26 3.25
CA ILE A 90 1.78 6.80 1.93
C ILE A 90 1.04 8.12 1.77
N GLU A 91 1.79 9.18 1.50
CA GLU A 91 1.24 10.48 1.16
C GLU A 91 1.66 10.90 -0.24
N PHE A 92 0.67 11.31 -1.04
CA PHE A 92 0.91 11.86 -2.37
C PHE A 92 0.67 13.36 -2.37
N GLU A 93 1.65 14.10 -2.85
CA GLU A 93 1.50 15.52 -3.09
C GLU A 93 1.76 15.83 -4.57
N VAL A 94 0.86 16.59 -5.17
CA VAL A 94 0.99 17.01 -6.56
C VAL A 94 1.14 18.52 -6.60
N TYR A 95 2.30 18.96 -7.04
CA TYR A 95 2.60 20.37 -7.20
C TYR A 95 3.00 20.68 -8.64
N ARG A 96 2.19 21.49 -9.33
CA ARG A 96 2.37 21.84 -10.75
C ARG A 96 2.48 20.57 -11.63
N ASN A 97 3.68 20.28 -12.11
CA ASN A 97 4.00 19.14 -12.99
C ASN A 97 4.89 18.09 -12.30
N HIS A 98 4.85 18.02 -10.99
CA HIS A 98 5.59 17.03 -10.22
C HIS A 98 4.62 16.28 -9.32
N VAL A 99 4.84 14.99 -9.18
CA VAL A 99 4.24 14.16 -8.14
C VAL A 99 5.33 13.77 -7.14
N SER A 100 5.08 13.97 -5.88
CA SER A 100 5.90 13.43 -4.80
C SER A 100 5.16 12.29 -4.13
N ALA A 101 5.90 11.25 -3.75
CA ALA A 101 5.43 10.21 -2.87
C ALA A 101 6.32 10.20 -1.63
N VAL A 102 5.72 10.33 -0.47
CA VAL A 102 6.38 10.23 0.83
C VAL A 102 5.83 8.99 1.53
N MET A 103 6.72 8.15 2.00
CA MET A 103 6.40 6.93 2.73
C MET A 103 7.16 6.95 4.04
N VAL A 104 6.43 6.74 5.13
CA VAL A 104 6.99 6.67 6.49
C VAL A 104 6.55 5.38 7.12
N GLY A 105 7.43 4.70 7.83
CA GLY A 105 7.10 3.45 8.51
C GLY A 105 8.20 3.03 9.47
N THR A 106 7.96 1.96 10.22
CA THR A 106 8.94 1.43 11.17
C THR A 106 9.68 0.23 10.59
N ALA A 107 11.00 0.33 10.50
CA ALA A 107 11.87 -0.78 10.14
C ALA A 107 11.88 -1.82 11.27
N VAL A 108 11.73 -3.09 10.90
CA VAL A 108 11.65 -4.21 11.84
C VAL A 108 12.59 -5.35 11.44
N ARG A 109 13.03 -6.12 12.43
CA ARG A 109 13.84 -7.33 12.21
C ARG A 109 13.49 -8.43 13.20
N PRO A 110 13.79 -9.70 12.89
CA PRO A 110 13.73 -10.77 13.86
C PRO A 110 14.70 -10.48 15.03
N SER A 111 14.28 -10.71 16.27
CA SER A 111 15.11 -10.56 17.46
C SER A 111 16.26 -11.59 17.49
N SER A 112 16.15 -12.67 16.73
CA SER A 112 17.17 -13.70 16.61
C SER A 112 17.15 -14.36 15.23
N GLY A 113 18.33 -14.66 14.69
CA GLY A 113 18.47 -15.33 13.40
C GLY A 113 18.49 -14.38 12.19
N PRO A 114 18.69 -14.95 11.00
CA PRO A 114 18.70 -14.20 9.76
C PRO A 114 17.29 -13.78 9.37
N ASN A 115 17.21 -12.78 8.48
CA ASN A 115 15.94 -12.37 7.87
C ASN A 115 15.25 -13.57 7.19
N PRO A 116 14.07 -14.01 7.66
CA PRO A 116 13.40 -15.18 7.12
C PRO A 116 12.89 -14.98 5.67
N HIS A 117 12.82 -13.73 5.22
CA HIS A 117 12.29 -13.37 3.91
C HIS A 117 13.39 -13.17 2.84
N GLY A 118 14.68 -13.16 3.24
CA GLY A 118 15.82 -12.95 2.37
C GLY A 118 15.94 -11.54 1.80
N GLN A 119 14.86 -11.00 1.26
CA GLN A 119 14.75 -9.62 0.79
C GLN A 119 13.89 -8.80 1.76
N ALA A 120 14.23 -7.53 1.97
CA ALA A 120 13.43 -6.64 2.80
C ALA A 120 12.06 -6.43 2.15
N PHE A 121 11.00 -6.47 2.96
CA PHE A 121 9.64 -6.19 2.52
C PHE A 121 9.23 -4.75 2.91
N VAL A 122 8.22 -4.21 2.23
CA VAL A 122 7.56 -2.95 2.58
C VAL A 122 6.07 -3.24 2.70
N SER A 123 5.46 -2.89 3.83
CA SER A 123 4.09 -3.26 4.17
C SER A 123 3.36 -2.10 4.86
N ASP A 124 2.13 -1.85 4.46
CA ASP A 124 1.19 -0.92 5.08
C ASP A 124 0.42 -1.54 6.26
N LEU A 125 0.66 -2.81 6.56
CA LEU A 125 0.03 -3.49 7.69
C LEU A 125 0.42 -2.82 9.00
N SER A 126 -0.59 -2.58 9.84
CA SER A 126 -0.35 -2.21 11.25
C SER A 126 0.47 -3.28 11.95
N THR A 127 1.12 -2.92 13.04
CA THR A 127 1.85 -3.88 13.88
C THR A 127 0.98 -5.07 14.28
N ARG A 128 -0.28 -4.80 14.62
CA ARG A 128 -1.23 -5.84 15.01
C ARG A 128 -1.51 -6.81 13.86
N ASP A 129 -1.77 -6.27 12.66
CA ASP A 129 -2.09 -7.08 11.49
C ASP A 129 -0.88 -7.87 11.02
N PHE A 130 0.32 -7.27 11.09
CA PHE A 130 1.58 -7.98 10.85
C PHE A 130 1.77 -9.17 11.80
N CYS A 131 1.51 -8.98 13.10
CA CYS A 131 1.61 -10.06 14.09
C CYS A 131 0.59 -11.17 13.82
N LEU A 132 -0.64 -10.81 13.46
CA LEU A 132 -1.67 -11.79 13.10
C LEU A 132 -1.30 -12.57 11.83
N LEU A 133 -0.80 -11.87 10.82
CA LEU A 133 -0.33 -12.46 9.57
C LEU A 133 0.81 -13.46 9.82
N HIS A 134 1.81 -13.03 10.60
CA HIS A 134 2.95 -13.87 10.97
C HIS A 134 2.53 -15.13 11.72
N ASN A 135 1.64 -15.00 12.72
CA ASN A 135 1.11 -16.14 13.47
C ASN A 135 0.28 -17.11 12.62
N ALA A 136 -0.31 -16.62 11.54
CA ALA A 136 -1.04 -17.44 10.57
C ALA A 136 -0.11 -18.14 9.55
N GLY A 137 1.20 -17.97 9.65
CA GLY A 137 2.19 -18.57 8.75
C GLY A 137 2.34 -17.86 7.41
N TRP A 138 1.81 -16.65 7.29
CA TRP A 138 1.95 -15.82 6.11
C TRP A 138 3.07 -14.79 6.28
N SER A 139 3.65 -14.39 5.17
CA SER A 139 4.70 -13.39 5.14
C SER A 139 4.40 -12.29 4.15
N PRO A 140 4.64 -11.02 4.51
CA PRO A 140 4.59 -9.93 3.56
C PRO A 140 5.74 -10.03 2.57
N LEU A 141 5.49 -9.68 1.32
CA LEU A 141 6.49 -9.66 0.25
C LEU A 141 6.86 -8.22 -0.14
N GLY A 142 5.89 -7.33 -0.12
CA GLY A 142 6.06 -5.95 -0.52
C GLY A 142 4.74 -5.25 -0.78
N LEU A 143 4.84 -3.97 -1.10
CA LEU A 143 3.69 -3.13 -1.41
C LEU A 143 3.22 -3.39 -2.85
N ALA A 144 1.98 -3.82 -3.03
CA ALA A 144 1.29 -3.79 -4.30
C ALA A 144 0.68 -2.41 -4.52
N PHE A 145 0.83 -1.85 -5.70
CA PHE A 145 0.38 -0.51 -6.03
C PHE A 145 -0.23 -0.47 -7.43
N GLY A 146 -1.34 0.24 -7.58
CA GLY A 146 -1.98 0.52 -8.85
C GLY A 146 -2.60 1.92 -8.88
N THR A 147 -2.61 2.55 -10.05
CA THR A 147 -3.26 3.84 -10.24
C THR A 147 -3.87 3.94 -11.62
N ALA A 148 -5.04 4.55 -11.71
CA ALA A 148 -5.75 4.85 -12.95
C ALA A 148 -6.25 6.28 -12.92
N PHE A 149 -6.25 6.92 -14.10
CA PHE A 149 -6.71 8.29 -14.25
C PHE A 149 -7.77 8.36 -15.32
N VAL A 150 -8.85 9.07 -15.05
CA VAL A 150 -9.91 9.31 -16.04
C VAL A 150 -10.15 10.80 -16.21
N GLN A 151 -10.29 11.17 -17.48
CA GLN A 151 -10.73 12.50 -17.84
C GLN A 151 -12.27 12.51 -17.94
N VAL A 152 -12.93 13.26 -17.06
CA VAL A 152 -14.37 13.45 -17.07
C VAL A 152 -14.71 14.53 -18.10
N PRO A 153 -15.44 14.22 -19.19
CA PRO A 153 -15.83 15.22 -20.19
C PRO A 153 -16.74 16.28 -19.56
N ARG A 154 -16.54 17.56 -19.94
CA ARG A 154 -17.39 18.68 -19.56
C ARG A 154 -18.81 18.46 -20.07
N ARG A 155 -19.68 17.81 -19.34
CA ARG A 155 -21.12 17.72 -19.67
C ARG A 155 -22.01 17.76 -18.42
N SER A 156 -23.20 18.31 -18.63
CA SER A 156 -24.30 18.64 -17.75
C SER A 156 -24.74 17.59 -16.71
N VAL A 157 -25.57 18.04 -15.76
CA VAL A 157 -26.12 17.31 -14.59
C VAL A 157 -26.72 15.91 -14.88
N GLY A 158 -27.06 15.59 -16.12
CA GLY A 158 -27.50 14.25 -16.53
C GLY A 158 -26.38 13.19 -16.59
N THR A 159 -25.12 13.61 -16.46
CA THR A 159 -23.94 12.74 -16.57
C THR A 159 -23.56 12.09 -15.23
N THR A 160 -24.11 12.54 -14.11
CA THR A 160 -23.78 12.04 -12.78
C THR A 160 -24.15 10.54 -12.62
N LEU A 161 -25.18 10.09 -13.31
CA LEU A 161 -25.58 8.67 -13.29
C LEU A 161 -24.68 7.77 -14.17
N ARG A 162 -24.02 8.32 -15.19
CA ARG A 162 -22.99 7.60 -15.95
C ARG A 162 -21.65 7.53 -15.22
N GLN A 163 -21.36 8.50 -14.37
CA GLN A 163 -20.14 8.50 -13.55
C GLN A 163 -20.03 7.26 -12.67
N SER A 164 -21.14 6.70 -12.18
CA SER A 164 -21.10 5.47 -11.38
C SER A 164 -20.56 4.28 -12.18
N THR A 165 -20.87 4.18 -13.45
CA THR A 165 -20.39 3.09 -14.32
C THR A 165 -18.93 3.28 -14.69
N GLU A 166 -18.53 4.52 -15.00
CA GLU A 166 -17.13 4.88 -15.28
C GLU A 166 -16.26 4.67 -14.05
N ASN A 167 -16.75 4.97 -12.84
CA ASN A 167 -16.06 4.70 -11.59
C ASN A 167 -15.83 3.20 -11.35
N VAL A 168 -16.77 2.35 -11.72
CA VAL A 168 -16.61 0.89 -11.62
C VAL A 168 -15.50 0.40 -12.56
N GLU A 169 -15.46 0.88 -13.79
CA GLU A 169 -14.40 0.52 -14.76
C GLU A 169 -13.01 0.95 -14.27
N LEU A 170 -12.92 2.13 -13.64
CA LEU A 170 -11.68 2.62 -13.06
C LEU A 170 -11.24 1.81 -11.84
N THR A 171 -12.19 1.47 -10.98
CA THR A 171 -11.90 0.61 -9.83
C THR A 171 -11.36 -0.73 -10.31
N LEU A 172 -11.98 -1.35 -11.32
CA LEU A 172 -11.52 -2.60 -11.90
C LEU A 172 -10.13 -2.48 -12.55
N LEU A 173 -9.88 -1.36 -13.25
CA LEU A 173 -8.57 -1.11 -13.85
C LEU A 173 -7.48 -0.93 -12.78
N THR A 174 -7.77 -0.16 -11.74
CA THR A 174 -6.86 0.04 -10.61
C THR A 174 -6.60 -1.28 -9.89
N GLU A 175 -7.63 -2.08 -9.67
CA GLU A 175 -7.53 -3.43 -9.10
C GLU A 175 -6.64 -4.32 -9.96
N GLY A 176 -6.82 -4.32 -11.28
CA GLY A 176 -5.96 -5.07 -12.20
C GLY A 176 -4.50 -4.65 -12.10
N MET A 177 -4.22 -3.37 -11.94
CA MET A 177 -2.85 -2.85 -11.83
C MET A 177 -2.17 -3.28 -10.54
N TYR A 178 -2.84 -3.19 -9.37
CA TYR A 178 -2.21 -3.65 -8.14
C TYR A 178 -2.11 -5.18 -8.05
N GLN A 179 -3.06 -5.92 -8.64
CA GLN A 179 -2.95 -7.37 -8.77
C GLN A 179 -1.77 -7.78 -9.64
N ALA A 180 -1.55 -7.09 -10.76
CA ALA A 180 -0.37 -7.32 -11.60
C ALA A 180 0.95 -7.04 -10.85
N SER A 181 0.97 -5.99 -10.03
CA SER A 181 2.11 -5.70 -9.15
C SER A 181 2.35 -6.82 -8.14
N ALA A 182 1.29 -7.34 -7.52
CA ALA A 182 1.37 -8.46 -6.57
C ALA A 182 1.86 -9.76 -7.23
N LEU A 183 1.36 -10.07 -8.43
CA LEU A 183 1.79 -11.23 -9.21
C LEU A 183 3.27 -11.14 -9.58
N GLY A 184 3.79 -9.95 -9.90
CA GLY A 184 5.21 -9.72 -10.15
C GLY A 184 6.10 -10.09 -8.96
N MET A 185 5.56 -10.07 -7.73
CA MET A 185 6.24 -10.51 -6.50
C MET A 185 6.00 -11.99 -6.15
N ASN A 186 5.33 -12.77 -7.01
CA ASN A 186 4.87 -14.13 -6.71
C ASN A 186 3.99 -14.21 -5.46
N ALA A 187 3.13 -13.22 -5.25
CA ALA A 187 2.18 -13.18 -4.16
C ALA A 187 1.03 -14.17 -4.39
N GLN A 188 0.48 -14.67 -3.29
CA GLN A 188 -0.72 -15.51 -3.29
C GLN A 188 -1.98 -14.70 -2.94
N GLY A 189 -1.80 -13.46 -2.47
CA GLY A 189 -2.88 -12.53 -2.17
C GLY A 189 -2.37 -11.13 -1.85
N VAL A 190 -3.32 -10.22 -1.75
CA VAL A 190 -3.08 -8.84 -1.27
C VAL A 190 -4.05 -8.59 -0.12
N VAL A 191 -3.57 -8.01 0.95
CA VAL A 191 -4.35 -7.66 2.15
C VAL A 191 -4.21 -6.19 2.48
N ALA A 192 -5.09 -5.67 3.33
CA ALA A 192 -5.14 -4.26 3.74
C ALA A 192 -5.21 -3.31 2.54
N VAL A 193 -6.10 -3.61 1.59
CA VAL A 193 -6.23 -2.80 0.38
C VAL A 193 -6.89 -1.46 0.71
N HIS A 194 -6.18 -0.38 0.41
CA HIS A 194 -6.67 0.99 0.45
C HIS A 194 -6.96 1.48 -0.97
N VAL A 195 -8.06 2.19 -1.13
CA VAL A 195 -8.42 2.84 -2.40
C VAL A 195 -8.71 4.30 -2.12
N GLU A 196 -8.01 5.17 -2.82
CA GLU A 196 -8.24 6.61 -2.77
C GLU A 196 -8.75 7.11 -4.11
N GLU A 197 -9.77 7.96 -4.04
CA GLU A 197 -10.30 8.72 -5.17
C GLU A 197 -10.06 10.22 -4.90
N GLY A 198 -9.46 10.90 -5.86
CA GLY A 198 -9.20 12.32 -5.71
C GLY A 198 -9.11 13.07 -7.04
N PRO A 199 -9.43 14.38 -7.04
CA PRO A 199 -9.25 15.22 -8.21
C PRO A 199 -7.77 15.47 -8.47
N LEU A 200 -7.36 15.43 -9.72
CA LEU A 200 -6.02 15.87 -10.11
C LEU A 200 -5.98 17.40 -10.20
N HIS A 201 -5.29 18.03 -9.26
CA HIS A 201 -5.22 19.49 -9.18
C HIS A 201 -4.58 20.16 -10.41
N PHE A 202 -3.71 19.44 -11.14
CA PHE A 202 -3.06 19.96 -12.35
C PHE A 202 -3.86 19.71 -13.64
N ALA A 203 -4.81 18.78 -13.63
CA ALA A 203 -5.61 18.44 -14.79
C ALA A 203 -7.10 18.62 -14.44
N ARG A 204 -7.66 19.77 -14.85
CA ARG A 204 -9.10 20.02 -14.67
C ARG A 204 -9.90 18.91 -15.32
N HIS A 205 -10.86 18.35 -14.59
CA HIS A 205 -11.74 17.25 -15.02
C HIS A 205 -11.06 15.88 -15.11
N CYS A 206 -9.93 15.67 -14.43
CA CYS A 206 -9.38 14.35 -14.23
C CYS A 206 -9.59 13.89 -12.78
N ILE A 207 -9.97 12.63 -12.64
CA ILE A 207 -10.08 11.94 -11.36
C ILE A 207 -8.99 10.86 -11.34
N ALA A 208 -8.27 10.78 -10.23
CA ALA A 208 -7.30 9.74 -9.95
C ALA A 208 -7.92 8.68 -9.05
N PHE A 209 -7.72 7.43 -9.38
CA PHE A 209 -7.94 6.29 -8.50
C PHE A 209 -6.58 5.67 -8.20
N THR A 210 -6.29 5.50 -6.94
CA THR A 210 -5.03 4.92 -6.48
C THR A 210 -5.35 3.81 -5.49
N ALA A 211 -4.80 2.63 -5.71
CA ALA A 211 -4.95 1.50 -4.81
C ALA A 211 -3.59 0.96 -4.39
N TRP A 212 -3.46 0.59 -3.12
CA TRP A 212 -2.30 -0.11 -2.60
C TRP A 212 -2.69 -1.08 -1.51
N GLY A 213 -1.79 -1.99 -1.19
CA GLY A 213 -1.96 -2.99 -0.15
C GLY A 213 -0.73 -3.87 -0.05
N THR A 214 -0.68 -4.73 0.94
CA THR A 214 0.46 -5.61 1.17
C THR A 214 0.28 -6.95 0.46
N SER A 215 1.21 -7.28 -0.42
CA SER A 215 1.33 -8.61 -1.07
C SER A 215 1.82 -9.63 -0.07
N ILE A 216 1.16 -10.79 -0.02
CA ILE A 216 1.44 -11.84 0.95
C ILE A 216 1.65 -13.21 0.28
N ARG A 217 2.40 -14.07 0.98
CA ARG A 217 2.61 -15.47 0.60
C ARG A 217 2.66 -16.35 1.84
N LEU A 218 2.10 -17.57 1.74
CA LEU A 218 2.24 -18.60 2.75
C LEU A 218 3.68 -19.12 2.77
N THR A 219 4.35 -19.07 3.90
CA THR A 219 5.78 -19.44 4.05
C THR A 219 6.03 -20.53 5.06
N GLY A 220 5.06 -20.86 5.89
CA GLY A 220 5.21 -21.85 6.95
C GLY A 220 3.92 -22.59 7.26
N ASP A 221 4.04 -23.55 8.16
CA ASP A 221 2.87 -24.17 8.74
C ASP A 221 2.15 -23.15 9.63
N ALA A 222 0.86 -23.01 9.44
CA ALA A 222 0.03 -22.13 10.26
C ALA A 222 0.08 -22.59 11.73
N HIS A 223 0.94 -21.98 12.54
CA HIS A 223 1.16 -22.40 13.92
C HIS A 223 -0.03 -22.13 14.83
N ARG A 224 -0.91 -21.18 14.48
CA ARG A 224 -2.17 -20.89 15.16
C ARG A 224 -3.15 -20.24 14.20
N TYR A 225 -3.84 -21.02 13.43
CA TYR A 225 -4.99 -20.53 12.71
C TYR A 225 -6.10 -20.23 13.72
N VAL A 226 -6.29 -18.96 14.05
CA VAL A 226 -7.48 -18.50 14.77
C VAL A 226 -8.59 -18.45 13.73
N GLN A 227 -9.43 -19.46 13.70
CA GLN A 227 -10.63 -19.40 12.86
C GLN A 227 -11.43 -18.14 13.25
N PRO A 228 -11.69 -17.24 12.30
CA PRO A 228 -12.56 -16.11 12.58
C PRO A 228 -13.92 -16.65 13.02
N LYS A 229 -14.47 -16.09 14.10
CA LYS A 229 -15.77 -16.51 14.64
C LYS A 229 -16.93 -16.25 13.68
N MET A 230 -16.71 -15.46 12.66
CA MET A 230 -17.67 -15.17 11.61
C MET A 230 -16.93 -14.93 10.29
N VAL A 231 -17.19 -15.76 9.30
CA VAL A 231 -16.79 -15.53 7.91
C VAL A 231 -18.05 -15.08 7.18
N VAL A 232 -18.08 -13.84 6.71
CA VAL A 232 -19.12 -13.37 5.80
C VAL A 232 -18.64 -13.73 4.39
N PRO A 233 -19.26 -14.70 3.70
CA PRO A 233 -18.90 -15.01 2.33
C PRO A 233 -19.21 -13.80 1.45
N LEU A 234 -18.20 -13.27 0.77
CA LEU A 234 -18.34 -12.12 -0.14
C LEU A 234 -19.11 -12.48 -1.42
N ASP A 235 -19.31 -13.75 -1.69
CA ASP A 235 -20.06 -14.22 -2.86
C ASP A 235 -21.59 -14.11 -2.71
N ASP A 236 -22.09 -13.84 -1.51
CA ASP A 236 -23.53 -13.71 -1.25
C ASP A 236 -24.02 -12.26 -1.48
N ARG A 237 -23.78 -11.73 -2.70
CA ARG A 237 -24.32 -10.43 -3.12
C ARG A 237 -25.87 -10.40 -3.06
N GLU A 238 -26.54 -11.55 -3.05
CA GLU A 238 -27.99 -11.63 -2.94
C GLU A 238 -28.51 -11.45 -1.49
N ASN A 239 -27.69 -11.69 -0.47
CA ASN A 239 -28.14 -11.60 0.94
C ASN A 239 -27.94 -10.23 1.57
N LEU A 240 -27.12 -9.36 1.01
CA LEU A 240 -26.91 -7.99 1.52
C LEU A 240 -28.13 -7.07 1.32
N PHE A 241 -29.08 -7.45 0.48
CA PHE A 241 -30.30 -6.67 0.19
C PHE A 241 -31.59 -7.29 0.77
N ARG A 242 -31.48 -8.29 1.63
CA ARG A 242 -32.66 -9.02 2.19
C ARG A 242 -32.97 -8.66 3.64
N VAL A 243 -32.64 -7.46 4.09
CA VAL A 243 -32.93 -7.03 5.50
C VAL A 243 -34.31 -6.43 5.68
N ASP A 244 -35.11 -6.21 4.64
CA ASP A 244 -36.34 -5.41 4.74
C ASP A 244 -37.66 -6.16 4.65
N ALA A 245 -37.72 -7.44 4.93
CA ALA A 245 -39.00 -8.16 4.81
C ALA A 245 -39.62 -8.68 6.12
N LEU A 246 -39.09 -8.34 7.30
CA LEU A 246 -39.65 -8.83 8.58
C LEU A 246 -39.93 -7.73 9.61
N GLY A 247 -40.40 -6.58 9.16
CA GLY A 247 -40.86 -5.49 10.04
C GLY A 247 -42.31 -5.11 9.78
N GLY A 248 -43.22 -6.05 9.82
CA GLY A 248 -44.65 -5.74 9.66
C GLY A 248 -45.54 -6.77 10.32
N ARG A 249 -45.71 -6.65 11.64
CA ARG A 249 -46.96 -6.88 12.38
C ARG A 249 -46.83 -6.45 13.82
#